data_6b1126d58df6a7d7a9aca8807f527329
#
_entry.id   6b1126d58df6a7d7a9aca8807f527329
#
_cell.length_a   1.000
_cell.length_b   1.000
_cell.length_c   1.000
_cell.angle_alpha   90.00
_cell.angle_beta   90.00
_cell.angle_gamma   90.00
#
_symmetry.space_group_name_H-M   'P 1'
#
loop_
_entity.id
_entity.type
_entity.pdbx_description
1 polymer ?
#
loop_
_entity_poly.entity_id
_entity_poly.type
_entity_poly.pdbx_seq_one_letter_code
_entity_poly.pdbx_strand_id
1 'polypeptide(L)'
;MRPTVPRRALIVATAALAAVLVWSPAVPRAAGQDDELPDGPGKKVLLRACTTCHDLDEVTKFKGYYTRAQWKDIVVTMQEYGASLADGEVDLLSQYLTDALGKKP
;
A
#
# COMPACT_ATOMS: atom_id res chain seq x y z
N MET A 1 75.35 -21.09 -31.30
CA MET A 1 74.59 -20.97 -30.03
C MET A 1 73.21 -20.40 -30.33
N ARG A 2 72.19 -21.18 -30.08
CA ARG A 2 70.81 -20.71 -30.27
C ARG A 2 70.31 -20.31 -28.89
N PRO A 3 69.79 -19.09 -28.73
CA PRO A 3 69.21 -18.72 -27.46
C PRO A 3 67.86 -19.48 -27.30
N THR A 4 67.78 -20.30 -26.31
CA THR A 4 66.52 -20.92 -25.89
C THR A 4 65.63 -19.86 -25.30
N VAL A 5 64.60 -19.49 -26.00
CA VAL A 5 63.55 -18.64 -25.46
C VAL A 5 62.76 -19.42 -24.42
N PRO A 6 62.69 -18.97 -23.19
CA PRO A 6 61.86 -19.67 -22.22
C PRO A 6 60.40 -19.47 -22.58
N ARG A 7 59.70 -20.57 -22.75
CA ARG A 7 58.25 -20.55 -22.88
C ARG A 7 57.67 -19.94 -21.61
N ARG A 8 57.35 -18.68 -21.68
CA ARG A 8 56.58 -18.04 -20.65
C ARG A 8 55.21 -18.68 -20.64
N ALA A 9 54.91 -19.22 -19.52
CA ALA A 9 53.59 -19.78 -19.24
C ALA A 9 52.52 -18.74 -19.53
N LEU A 10 51.55 -19.12 -20.35
CA LEU A 10 50.32 -18.34 -20.47
C LEU A 10 49.66 -18.32 -19.11
N ILE A 11 49.69 -17.17 -18.50
CA ILE A 11 48.84 -16.88 -17.34
C ILE A 11 47.46 -16.73 -17.90
N VAL A 12 46.68 -17.79 -17.81
CA VAL A 12 45.24 -17.70 -18.04
C VAL A 12 44.67 -16.86 -16.91
N ALA A 13 44.49 -15.58 -17.16
CA ALA A 13 43.70 -14.74 -16.29
C ALA A 13 42.25 -15.24 -16.36
N THR A 14 41.90 -16.11 -15.43
CA THR A 14 40.48 -16.41 -15.19
C THR A 14 39.86 -15.13 -14.65
N ALA A 15 39.19 -14.40 -15.54
CA ALA A 15 38.30 -13.34 -15.14
C ALA A 15 37.21 -13.98 -14.26
N ALA A 16 37.34 -13.84 -12.97
CA ALA A 16 36.25 -14.11 -12.06
C ALA A 16 35.15 -13.09 -12.38
N LEU A 17 34.13 -13.54 -13.09
CA LEU A 17 32.88 -12.84 -13.18
C LEU A 17 32.30 -12.80 -11.77
N ALA A 18 32.62 -11.74 -11.06
CA ALA A 18 31.89 -11.42 -9.85
C ALA A 18 30.43 -11.14 -10.28
N ALA A 19 29.59 -12.14 -10.12
CA ALA A 19 28.16 -11.93 -10.19
C ALA A 19 27.82 -10.95 -9.07
N VAL A 20 27.71 -9.69 -9.41
CA VAL A 20 27.12 -8.71 -8.53
C VAL A 20 25.65 -9.10 -8.44
N LEU A 21 25.34 -9.91 -7.45
CA LEU A 21 23.97 -10.07 -6.97
C LEU A 21 23.54 -8.68 -6.53
N VAL A 22 22.91 -7.97 -7.44
CA VAL A 22 22.18 -6.76 -7.08
C VAL A 22 21.05 -7.24 -6.19
N TRP A 23 21.33 -7.26 -4.92
CA TRP A 23 20.31 -7.39 -3.91
C TRP A 23 19.53 -6.07 -3.97
N SER A 24 18.48 -6.06 -4.78
CA SER A 24 17.47 -5.02 -4.68
C SER A 24 16.83 -5.22 -3.32
N PRO A 25 17.02 -4.32 -2.35
CA PRO A 25 16.18 -4.36 -1.17
C PRO A 25 14.76 -4.22 -1.70
N ALA A 26 13.93 -5.24 -1.48
CA ALA A 26 12.51 -5.07 -1.63
C ALA A 26 12.17 -3.87 -0.75
N VAL A 27 11.88 -2.73 -1.38
CA VAL A 27 11.34 -1.59 -0.65
C VAL A 27 10.09 -2.16 0.03
N PRO A 28 10.04 -2.24 1.37
CA PRO A 28 8.81 -2.65 2.00
C PRO A 28 7.78 -1.67 1.48
N ARG A 29 6.83 -2.18 0.72
CA ARG A 29 5.61 -1.47 0.42
C ARG A 29 5.19 -0.94 1.76
N ALA A 30 5.19 0.39 1.96
CA ALA A 30 4.78 0.99 3.21
C ALA A 30 3.54 0.23 3.61
N ALA A 31 3.57 -0.43 4.79
CA ALA A 31 2.46 -1.25 5.25
C ALA A 31 1.23 -0.41 5.01
N GLY A 32 0.48 -0.77 3.96
CA GLY A 32 -0.54 0.12 3.44
C GLY A 32 -1.50 0.34 4.59
N GLN A 33 -2.02 1.52 4.75
CA GLN A 33 -3.01 1.82 5.77
C GLN A 33 -4.20 0.86 5.73
N ASP A 34 -4.32 0.10 4.65
CA ASP A 34 -5.18 -1.07 4.49
C ASP A 34 -5.00 -2.10 5.60
N ASP A 35 -3.76 -2.31 6.08
CA ASP A 35 -3.45 -3.31 7.11
C ASP A 35 -3.89 -2.86 8.52
N GLU A 36 -4.10 -1.57 8.72
CA GLU A 36 -4.61 -1.03 9.98
C GLU A 36 -6.14 -1.08 10.10
N LEU A 37 -6.82 -1.34 9.00
CA LEU A 37 -8.27 -1.39 8.95
C LEU A 37 -8.77 -2.82 9.13
N PRO A 38 -9.73 -3.05 10.06
CA PRO A 38 -10.29 -4.38 10.26
C PRO A 38 -10.94 -4.92 8.99
N ASP A 39 -10.79 -6.22 8.75
CA ASP A 39 -11.46 -6.88 7.65
C ASP A 39 -12.98 -6.91 7.87
N GLY A 40 -13.71 -6.96 6.79
CA GLY A 40 -15.15 -7.06 6.83
C GLY A 40 -15.84 -6.46 5.60
N PRO A 41 -17.18 -6.58 5.53
CA PRO A 41 -17.95 -6.06 4.40
C PRO A 41 -17.81 -4.54 4.24
N GLY A 42 -17.69 -3.80 5.32
CA GLY A 42 -17.48 -2.35 5.29
C GLY A 42 -16.14 -1.95 4.66
N LYS A 43 -15.08 -2.72 4.92
CA LYS A 43 -13.78 -2.50 4.27
C LYS A 43 -13.86 -2.66 2.76
N LYS A 44 -14.58 -3.66 2.29
CA LYS A 44 -14.78 -3.90 0.85
C LYS A 44 -15.50 -2.73 0.18
N VAL A 45 -16.52 -2.20 0.81
CA VAL A 45 -17.23 -1.01 0.32
C VAL A 45 -16.30 0.21 0.31
N LEU A 46 -15.55 0.43 1.38
CA LEU A 46 -14.58 1.52 1.48
C LEU A 46 -13.56 1.48 0.35
N LEU A 47 -12.93 0.34 0.14
CA LEU A 47 -11.91 0.18 -0.91
C LEU A 47 -12.49 0.35 -2.31
N ARG A 48 -13.67 -0.19 -2.56
CA ARG A 48 -14.32 -0.09 -3.86
C ARG A 48 -14.79 1.33 -4.17
N ALA A 49 -15.46 1.98 -3.22
CA ALA A 49 -16.17 3.23 -3.47
C ALA A 49 -15.33 4.48 -3.21
N CYS A 50 -14.37 4.42 -2.29
CA CYS A 50 -13.67 5.62 -1.81
C CYS A 50 -12.25 5.77 -2.38
N THR A 51 -11.63 4.70 -2.90
CA THR A 51 -10.26 4.76 -3.42
C THR A 51 -10.17 5.04 -4.92
N THR A 52 -11.28 5.29 -5.58
CA THR A 52 -11.31 5.65 -7.00
C THR A 52 -10.88 7.09 -7.28
N CYS A 53 -11.05 7.98 -6.31
CA CYS A 53 -10.79 9.42 -6.48
C CYS A 53 -9.60 9.90 -5.65
N HIS A 54 -9.28 9.25 -4.56
CA HIS A 54 -8.18 9.61 -3.67
C HIS A 54 -7.68 8.39 -2.89
N ASP A 55 -6.52 8.52 -2.27
CA ASP A 55 -5.92 7.46 -1.50
C ASP A 55 -6.61 7.29 -0.14
N LEU A 56 -6.46 6.11 0.43
CA LEU A 56 -7.04 5.75 1.72
C LEU A 56 -6.54 6.63 2.86
N ASP A 57 -5.37 7.23 2.72
CA ASP A 57 -4.80 8.21 3.64
C ASP A 57 -5.74 9.38 3.91
N GLU A 58 -6.49 9.79 2.91
CA GLU A 58 -7.48 10.87 3.04
C GLU A 58 -8.62 10.51 4.01
N VAL A 59 -8.82 9.24 4.26
CA VAL A 59 -9.82 8.73 5.21
C VAL A 59 -9.17 8.44 6.57
N THR A 60 -8.08 7.73 6.60
CA THR A 60 -7.45 7.24 7.83
C THR A 60 -6.79 8.35 8.65
N LYS A 61 -6.38 9.45 8.03
CA LYS A 61 -5.84 10.62 8.75
C LYS A 61 -6.84 11.22 9.75
N PHE A 62 -8.11 10.94 9.59
CA PHE A 62 -9.15 11.42 10.50
C PHE A 62 -9.49 10.47 11.65
N LYS A 63 -8.65 9.46 11.88
CA LYS A 63 -8.81 8.54 13.00
C LYS A 63 -8.95 9.30 14.32
N GLY A 64 -10.03 9.04 15.03
CA GLY A 64 -10.32 9.68 16.32
C GLY A 64 -10.98 11.06 16.25
N TYR A 65 -11.27 11.58 15.05
CA TYR A 65 -11.83 12.92 14.89
C TYR A 65 -13.36 12.95 14.90
N TYR A 66 -13.98 12.03 14.17
CA TYR A 66 -15.40 12.13 13.85
C TYR A 66 -16.26 11.15 14.64
N THR A 67 -17.43 11.63 15.05
CA THR A 67 -18.50 10.79 15.59
C THR A 67 -19.18 9.99 14.48
N ARG A 68 -20.05 9.05 14.85
CA ARG A 68 -20.84 8.28 13.88
C ARG A 68 -21.67 9.18 12.96
N ALA A 69 -22.34 10.20 13.51
CA ALA A 69 -23.15 11.11 12.74
C ALA A 69 -22.31 11.88 11.71
N GLN A 70 -21.14 12.32 12.11
CA GLN A 70 -20.21 13.02 11.23
C GLN A 70 -19.64 12.10 10.14
N TRP A 71 -19.29 10.85 10.46
CA TRP A 71 -18.89 9.88 9.47
C TRP A 71 -20.00 9.61 8.44
N LYS A 72 -21.25 9.52 8.89
CA LYS A 72 -22.40 9.35 8.00
C LYS A 72 -22.55 10.55 7.05
N ASP A 73 -22.44 11.77 7.55
CA ASP A 73 -22.51 12.99 6.76
C ASP A 73 -21.40 13.02 5.69
N ILE A 74 -20.18 12.58 6.06
CA ILE A 74 -19.05 12.49 5.13
C ILE A 74 -19.35 11.47 4.03
N VAL A 75 -19.85 10.29 4.37
CA VAL A 75 -20.19 9.24 3.41
C VAL A 75 -21.27 9.71 2.43
N VAL A 76 -22.30 10.36 2.93
CA VAL A 76 -23.36 10.96 2.11
C VAL A 76 -22.79 12.02 1.18
N THR A 77 -21.93 12.88 1.68
CA THR A 77 -21.26 13.92 0.88
C THR A 77 -20.41 13.29 -0.23
N MET A 78 -19.68 12.21 0.04
CA MET A 78 -18.90 11.51 -0.98
C MET A 78 -19.81 10.87 -2.04
N GLN A 79 -20.96 10.37 -1.65
CA GLN A 79 -21.96 9.86 -2.59
C GLN A 79 -22.47 10.97 -3.52
N GLU A 80 -22.71 12.16 -2.98
CA GLU A 80 -23.10 13.34 -3.77
C GLU A 80 -22.01 13.75 -4.78
N TYR A 81 -20.74 13.55 -4.43
CA TYR A 81 -19.60 13.79 -5.33
C TYR A 81 -19.31 12.63 -6.28
N GLY A 82 -20.08 11.58 -6.27
CA GLY A 82 -20.02 10.50 -7.24
C GLY A 82 -19.51 9.16 -6.74
N ALA A 83 -19.29 9.00 -5.43
CA ALA A 83 -18.99 7.69 -4.89
C ALA A 83 -20.14 6.71 -5.13
N SER A 84 -19.84 5.55 -5.70
CA SER A 84 -20.84 4.56 -6.07
C SER A 84 -21.23 3.70 -4.89
N LEU A 85 -22.31 4.03 -4.22
CA LEU A 85 -22.85 3.32 -3.07
C LEU A 85 -24.27 2.82 -3.37
N ALA A 86 -24.50 1.54 -3.13
CA ALA A 86 -25.83 0.95 -3.23
C ALA A 86 -26.66 1.25 -1.97
N ASP A 87 -27.95 0.98 -2.06
CA ASP A 87 -28.86 1.08 -0.91
C ASP A 87 -28.35 0.23 0.26
N GLY A 88 -28.32 0.81 1.46
CA GLY A 88 -27.78 0.18 2.67
C GLY A 88 -26.26 0.28 2.82
N GLU A 89 -25.52 0.54 1.76
CA GLU A 89 -24.06 0.68 1.86
C GLU A 89 -23.61 1.97 2.56
N VAL A 90 -24.41 3.01 2.53
CA VAL A 90 -24.15 4.25 3.29
C VAL A 90 -24.12 3.95 4.78
N ASP A 91 -25.10 3.23 5.31
CA ASP A 91 -25.14 2.86 6.72
C ASP A 91 -24.05 1.85 7.08
N LEU A 92 -23.83 0.86 6.23
CA LEU A 92 -22.76 -0.13 6.41
C LEU A 92 -21.39 0.51 6.49
N LEU A 93 -21.07 1.39 5.55
CA LEU A 93 -19.80 2.10 5.50
C LEU A 93 -19.65 3.08 6.67
N SER A 94 -20.70 3.82 6.99
CA SER A 94 -20.69 4.75 8.13
C SER A 94 -20.46 4.03 9.45
N GLN A 95 -21.07 2.88 9.64
CA GLN A 95 -20.85 2.04 10.81
C GLN A 95 -19.41 1.52 10.85
N TYR A 96 -18.91 1.03 9.73
CA TYR A 96 -17.54 0.53 9.62
C TYR A 96 -16.51 1.62 9.95
N LEU A 97 -16.65 2.82 9.39
CA LEU A 97 -15.75 3.94 9.66
C LEU A 97 -15.82 4.37 11.12
N THR A 98 -17.00 4.34 11.71
CA THR A 98 -17.18 4.65 13.13
C THR A 98 -16.48 3.63 14.03
N ASP A 99 -16.60 2.36 13.72
CA ASP A 99 -15.99 1.29 14.52
C ASP A 99 -14.46 1.29 14.38
N ALA A 100 -13.95 1.52 13.19
CA ALA A 100 -12.53 1.50 12.88
C ALA A 100 -11.81 2.80 13.22
N LEU A 101 -12.42 3.94 12.95
CA LEU A 101 -11.79 5.26 12.97
C LEU A 101 -12.54 6.29 13.82
N GLY A 102 -13.68 5.95 14.39
CA GLY A 102 -14.51 6.90 15.11
C GLY A 102 -13.86 7.46 16.36
N LYS A 103 -14.33 8.64 16.75
CA LYS A 103 -13.96 9.27 18.01
C LYS A 103 -14.39 8.39 19.18
N LYS A 104 -13.44 8.05 20.04
CA LYS A 104 -13.76 7.34 21.30
C LYS A 104 -14.41 8.30 22.28
N PRO A 105 -15.36 7.80 23.08
CA PRO A 105 -15.99 8.59 24.12
C PRO A 105 -15.00 8.97 25.22
#